data_a166a6ae8f6f42b406225a60956b385d
#
_entry.id   a166a6ae8f6f42b406225a60956b385d
#
_cell.length_a   1.000
_cell.length_b   1.000
_cell.length_c   1.000
_cell.angle_alpha   90.00
_cell.angle_beta   90.00
_cell.angle_gamma   90.00
#
_symmetry.space_group_name_H-M   'P 1'
#
loop_
_entity.id
_entity.type
_entity.pdbx_description
1 polymer ?
#
loop_
_entity_poly.entity_id
_entity_poly.type
_entity_poly.pdbx_seq_one_letter_code
_entity_poly.pdbx_strand_id
1 'polypeptide(L)'
;MKLTSSEALKILEETRKDFENQGWIDHSICVGKSAGKIAEALNKKGMNLDIDKAITLGYIHDIGKKAGEFHGHVINGYNYLKNLGYDEEYCNICLTHSYLNNDYLCTAGGIPEDIPFRTEFIKNHEYTIYEKIINLCDLMCTTKVLTIDKRLIDIMSRRGAYSNTQYHIKETYKLKEYFDSLLGYNLYELFPEIKENL
;
A
#
# COMPACT_ATOMS: atom_id res chain seq x y z
N MET A 1 -14.67 -4.04 -14.53
CA MET A 1 -15.00 -2.59 -14.54
C MET A 1 -13.83 -1.82 -13.96
N LYS A 2 -13.55 -0.62 -14.49
CA LYS A 2 -12.61 0.30 -13.86
C LYS A 2 -13.22 0.92 -12.62
N LEU A 3 -12.39 1.22 -11.63
CA LEU A 3 -12.75 1.95 -10.42
C LEU A 3 -12.03 3.31 -10.46
N THR A 4 -12.73 4.39 -10.16
CA THR A 4 -12.16 5.73 -10.06
C THR A 4 -11.82 6.08 -8.61
N SER A 5 -10.92 7.05 -8.40
CA SER A 5 -10.57 7.52 -7.06
C SER A 5 -11.77 8.12 -6.31
N SER A 6 -12.67 8.78 -7.04
CA SER A 6 -13.91 9.32 -6.46
C SER A 6 -14.84 8.22 -5.94
N GLU A 7 -15.02 7.14 -6.71
CA GLU A 7 -15.83 5.99 -6.31
C GLU A 7 -15.18 5.24 -5.13
N ALA A 8 -13.86 5.03 -5.18
CA ALA A 8 -13.10 4.39 -4.11
C ALA A 8 -13.21 5.19 -2.79
N LEU A 9 -13.07 6.52 -2.86
CA LEU A 9 -13.25 7.39 -1.70
C LEU A 9 -14.67 7.29 -1.13
N LYS A 10 -15.67 7.27 -2.01
CA LYS A 10 -17.07 7.10 -1.59
C LYS A 10 -17.28 5.77 -0.84
N ILE A 11 -16.70 4.67 -1.33
CA ILE A 11 -16.75 3.36 -0.64
C ILE A 11 -16.11 3.47 0.76
N LEU A 12 -14.96 4.13 0.90
CA LEU A 12 -14.30 4.33 2.20
C LEU A 12 -15.17 5.17 3.16
N GLU A 13 -15.74 6.29 2.67
CA GLU A 13 -16.55 7.17 3.51
C GLU A 13 -17.92 6.56 3.88
N GLU A 14 -18.49 5.72 3.04
CA GLU A 14 -19.66 4.92 3.38
C GLU A 14 -19.31 3.88 4.45
N THR A 15 -18.17 3.19 4.29
CA THR A 15 -17.67 2.24 5.28
C THR A 15 -17.38 2.92 6.63
N ARG A 16 -16.90 4.15 6.63
CA ARG A 16 -16.63 4.94 7.85
C ARG A 16 -17.86 5.05 8.78
N LYS A 17 -19.06 5.01 8.24
CA LYS A 17 -20.30 5.12 9.03
C LYS A 17 -20.59 3.87 9.85
N ASP A 18 -20.02 2.73 9.45
CA ASP A 18 -20.33 1.42 10.03
C ASP A 18 -19.31 0.96 11.08
N PHE A 19 -18.21 1.71 11.29
CA PHE A 19 -17.12 1.29 12.17
C PHE A 19 -16.70 2.36 13.18
N GLU A 20 -16.48 1.98 14.43
CA GLU A 20 -15.95 2.85 15.48
C GLU A 20 -14.46 3.17 15.29
N ASN A 21 -13.64 2.19 14.83
CA ASN A 21 -12.21 2.38 14.60
C ASN A 21 -11.92 2.63 13.14
N GLN A 22 -11.71 3.87 12.78
CA GLN A 22 -11.58 4.37 11.40
C GLN A 22 -10.14 4.64 10.97
N GLY A 23 -9.15 4.35 11.81
CA GLY A 23 -7.75 4.68 11.53
C GLY A 23 -7.20 4.05 10.24
N TRP A 24 -7.71 2.87 9.85
CA TRP A 24 -7.32 2.24 8.59
C TRP A 24 -7.88 2.97 7.35
N ILE A 25 -9.03 3.63 7.48
CA ILE A 25 -9.62 4.44 6.39
C ILE A 25 -8.75 5.68 6.16
N ASP A 26 -8.39 6.39 7.22
CA ASP A 26 -7.51 7.56 7.14
C ASP A 26 -6.12 7.18 6.61
N HIS A 27 -5.61 6.01 7.02
CA HIS A 27 -4.40 5.43 6.45
C HIS A 27 -4.54 5.20 4.93
N SER A 28 -5.60 4.55 4.49
CA SER A 28 -5.84 4.29 3.06
C SER A 28 -5.95 5.60 2.26
N ILE A 29 -6.60 6.61 2.81
CA ILE A 29 -6.68 7.95 2.19
C ILE A 29 -5.28 8.59 2.11
N CYS A 30 -4.46 8.47 3.15
CA CYS A 30 -3.08 8.95 3.14
C CYS A 30 -2.24 8.24 2.07
N VAL A 31 -2.34 6.92 1.99
CA VAL A 31 -1.63 6.10 0.98
C VAL A 31 -2.03 6.53 -0.43
N GLY A 32 -3.32 6.67 -0.72
CA GLY A 32 -3.78 7.06 -2.05
C GLY A 32 -3.32 8.46 -2.47
N LYS A 33 -3.43 9.44 -1.56
CA LYS A 33 -2.93 10.80 -1.82
C LYS A 33 -1.42 10.82 -2.08
N SER A 34 -0.66 10.05 -1.32
CA SER A 34 0.79 9.91 -1.48
C SER A 34 1.15 9.23 -2.81
N ALA A 35 0.41 8.19 -3.19
CA ALA A 35 0.59 7.51 -4.47
C ALA A 35 0.34 8.45 -5.65
N GLY A 36 -0.68 9.29 -5.58
CA GLY A 36 -0.96 10.31 -6.59
C GLY A 36 0.19 11.31 -6.75
N LYS A 37 0.76 11.81 -5.63
CA LYS A 37 1.94 12.70 -5.66
C LYS A 37 3.15 12.04 -6.33
N ILE A 38 3.43 10.77 -6.02
CA ILE A 38 4.54 10.03 -6.63
C ILE A 38 4.29 9.83 -8.13
N ALA A 39 3.09 9.41 -8.52
CA ALA A 39 2.74 9.21 -9.92
C ALA A 39 2.86 10.51 -10.73
N GLU A 40 2.39 11.65 -10.18
CA GLU A 40 2.55 12.96 -10.81
C GLU A 40 4.02 13.35 -10.97
N ALA A 41 4.85 13.12 -9.94
CA ALA A 41 6.28 13.43 -10.00
C ALA A 41 7.01 12.56 -11.04
N LEU A 42 6.67 11.27 -11.14
CA LEU A 42 7.21 10.37 -12.15
C LEU A 42 6.77 10.78 -13.57
N ASN A 43 5.55 11.27 -13.74
CA ASN A 43 5.09 11.81 -15.03
C ASN A 43 5.91 13.04 -15.45
N LYS A 44 6.32 13.91 -14.52
CA LYS A 44 7.25 15.02 -14.79
C LYS A 44 8.64 14.54 -15.22
N LYS A 45 8.99 13.27 -14.96
CA LYS A 45 10.21 12.60 -15.43
C LYS A 45 10.02 11.81 -16.73
N GLY A 46 8.86 11.95 -17.37
CA GLY A 46 8.58 11.34 -18.68
C GLY A 46 7.85 10.01 -18.62
N MET A 47 7.42 9.55 -17.45
CA MET A 47 6.49 8.41 -17.36
C MET A 47 5.08 8.87 -17.76
N ASN A 48 4.23 7.92 -18.14
CA ASN A 48 2.83 8.20 -18.50
C ASN A 48 1.91 7.36 -17.62
N LEU A 49 1.86 7.70 -16.32
CA LEU A 49 1.05 7.00 -15.34
C LEU A 49 -0.33 7.65 -15.23
N ASP A 50 -1.34 6.83 -15.06
CA ASP A 50 -2.68 7.25 -14.69
C ASP A 50 -2.68 7.61 -13.18
N ILE A 51 -2.75 8.92 -12.88
CA ILE A 51 -2.71 9.43 -11.51
C ILE A 51 -3.95 9.01 -10.74
N ASP A 52 -5.13 9.01 -11.39
CA ASP A 52 -6.39 8.59 -10.75
C ASP A 52 -6.31 7.12 -10.33
N LYS A 53 -5.76 6.27 -11.19
CA LYS A 53 -5.49 4.86 -10.88
C LYS A 53 -4.55 4.70 -9.68
N ALA A 54 -3.45 5.45 -9.62
CA ALA A 54 -2.52 5.39 -8.49
C ALA A 54 -3.24 5.74 -7.16
N ILE A 55 -4.04 6.80 -7.16
CA ILE A 55 -4.87 7.21 -6.01
C ILE A 55 -5.86 6.11 -5.64
N THR A 56 -6.57 5.58 -6.64
CA THR A 56 -7.59 4.54 -6.48
C THR A 56 -7.01 3.32 -5.78
N LEU A 57 -5.89 2.80 -6.29
CA LEU A 57 -5.24 1.61 -5.73
C LEU A 57 -4.81 1.84 -4.28
N GLY A 58 -4.32 3.04 -3.94
CA GLY A 58 -4.02 3.38 -2.56
C GLY A 58 -5.25 3.43 -1.66
N TYR A 59 -6.39 3.92 -2.15
CA TYR A 59 -7.63 3.94 -1.37
C TYR A 59 -8.17 2.54 -1.07
N ILE A 60 -8.02 1.59 -1.98
CA ILE A 60 -8.63 0.26 -1.85
C ILE A 60 -7.69 -0.83 -1.34
N HIS A 61 -6.38 -0.58 -1.17
CA HIS A 61 -5.42 -1.64 -0.82
C HIS A 61 -5.80 -2.40 0.45
N ASP A 62 -6.39 -1.72 1.39
CA ASP A 62 -6.81 -2.23 2.71
C ASP A 62 -8.33 -2.45 2.85
N ILE A 63 -9.09 -2.37 1.75
CA ILE A 63 -10.57 -2.41 1.78
C ILE A 63 -11.14 -3.67 2.45
N GLY A 64 -10.39 -4.75 2.49
CA GLY A 64 -10.81 -5.98 3.14
C GLY A 64 -10.94 -5.86 4.66
N LYS A 65 -10.40 -4.82 5.29
CA LYS A 65 -10.59 -4.52 6.72
C LYS A 65 -12.04 -4.17 7.06
N LYS A 66 -12.82 -3.79 6.07
CA LYS A 66 -14.27 -3.64 6.15
C LYS A 66 -14.99 -4.90 6.65
N ALA A 67 -14.43 -6.10 6.45
CA ALA A 67 -15.00 -7.34 6.96
C ALA A 67 -14.77 -7.57 8.47
N GLY A 68 -14.08 -6.66 9.16
CA GLY A 68 -13.78 -6.75 10.59
C GLY A 68 -12.66 -7.71 10.96
N GLU A 69 -12.11 -8.46 10.02
CA GLU A 69 -11.04 -9.42 10.24
C GLU A 69 -9.68 -8.84 9.82
N PHE A 70 -8.84 -8.52 10.79
CA PHE A 70 -7.54 -7.95 10.51
C PHE A 70 -6.60 -8.92 9.78
N HIS A 71 -6.66 -10.22 10.12
CA HIS A 71 -5.77 -11.23 9.54
C HIS A 71 -6.19 -11.68 8.14
N GLY A 72 -7.47 -11.62 7.81
CA GLY A 72 -8.03 -12.02 6.50
C GLY A 72 -8.15 -10.88 5.48
N HIS A 73 -7.80 -9.64 5.84
CA HIS A 73 -8.13 -8.47 5.02
C HIS A 73 -7.61 -8.54 3.57
N VAL A 74 -6.45 -9.14 3.35
CA VAL A 74 -5.84 -9.30 2.02
C VAL A 74 -6.78 -10.07 1.07
N ILE A 75 -7.21 -11.26 1.50
CA ILE A 75 -8.09 -12.12 0.69
C ILE A 75 -9.52 -11.57 0.67
N ASN A 76 -10.00 -11.04 1.79
CA ASN A 76 -11.32 -10.44 1.87
C ASN A 76 -11.46 -9.24 0.92
N GLY A 77 -10.44 -8.39 0.83
CA GLY A 77 -10.41 -7.26 -0.10
C GLY A 77 -10.42 -7.70 -1.56
N TYR A 78 -9.56 -8.66 -1.90
CA TYR A 78 -9.52 -9.23 -3.24
C TYR A 78 -10.90 -9.80 -3.65
N ASN A 79 -11.49 -10.64 -2.81
CA ASN A 79 -12.78 -11.25 -3.09
C ASN A 79 -13.92 -10.21 -3.15
N TYR A 80 -13.90 -9.20 -2.27
CA TYR A 80 -14.88 -8.12 -2.27
C TYR A 80 -14.89 -7.38 -3.62
N LEU A 81 -13.72 -6.92 -4.09
CA LEU A 81 -13.61 -6.19 -5.34
C LEU A 81 -13.93 -7.07 -6.56
N LYS A 82 -13.51 -8.33 -6.53
CA LYS A 82 -13.80 -9.30 -7.59
C LYS A 82 -15.30 -9.58 -7.71
N ASN A 83 -15.99 -9.74 -6.58
CA ASN A 83 -17.44 -9.97 -6.57
C ASN A 83 -18.23 -8.75 -7.07
N LEU A 84 -17.69 -7.54 -6.94
CA LEU A 84 -18.26 -6.33 -7.52
C LEU A 84 -17.95 -6.19 -9.02
N GLY A 85 -17.14 -7.08 -9.60
CA GLY A 85 -16.81 -7.11 -11.03
C GLY A 85 -15.76 -6.08 -11.45
N TYR A 86 -14.92 -5.61 -10.53
CA TYR A 86 -13.78 -4.77 -10.89
C TYR A 86 -12.68 -5.58 -11.59
N ASP A 87 -11.90 -4.90 -12.44
CA ASP A 87 -10.82 -5.51 -13.18
C ASP A 87 -9.72 -6.01 -12.22
N GLU A 88 -9.02 -7.07 -12.62
CA GLU A 88 -8.05 -7.77 -11.75
C GLU A 88 -6.98 -6.85 -11.17
N GLU A 89 -6.56 -5.83 -11.91
CA GLU A 89 -5.56 -4.86 -11.44
C GLU A 89 -5.97 -4.11 -10.16
N TYR A 90 -7.29 -3.89 -9.97
CA TYR A 90 -7.84 -3.31 -8.73
C TYR A 90 -7.99 -4.37 -7.63
N CYS A 91 -8.28 -5.61 -8.00
CA CYS A 91 -8.38 -6.70 -7.02
C CYS A 91 -6.99 -7.11 -6.48
N ASN A 92 -6.01 -7.18 -7.37
CA ASN A 92 -4.67 -7.67 -7.07
C ASN A 92 -3.92 -6.82 -6.06
N ILE A 93 -4.19 -5.51 -5.98
CA ILE A 93 -3.54 -4.64 -5.00
C ILE A 93 -3.77 -5.12 -3.56
N CYS A 94 -4.94 -5.70 -3.27
CA CYS A 94 -5.23 -6.28 -1.96
C CYS A 94 -4.29 -7.45 -1.64
N LEU A 95 -3.88 -8.23 -2.65
CA LEU A 95 -2.97 -9.36 -2.47
C LEU A 95 -1.51 -8.92 -2.34
N THR A 96 -1.10 -7.85 -3.02
CA THR A 96 0.31 -7.50 -3.26
C THR A 96 0.85 -6.39 -2.34
N HIS A 97 -0.02 -5.55 -1.77
CA HIS A 97 0.39 -4.32 -1.08
C HIS A 97 1.31 -4.52 0.13
N SER A 98 1.25 -5.68 0.79
CA SER A 98 2.04 -5.96 2.01
C SER A 98 3.31 -6.78 1.78
N TYR A 99 3.57 -7.21 0.55
CA TYR A 99 4.63 -8.17 0.23
C TYR A 99 5.60 -7.58 -0.80
N LEU A 100 6.84 -7.40 -0.37
CA LEU A 100 7.90 -6.92 -1.23
C LEU A 100 8.61 -8.08 -1.94
N ASN A 101 9.30 -7.77 -3.02
CA ASN A 101 10.23 -8.67 -3.69
C ASN A 101 9.61 -9.99 -4.20
N ASN A 102 8.31 -9.99 -4.54
CA ASN A 102 7.58 -11.21 -4.92
C ASN A 102 7.69 -12.35 -3.89
N ASP A 103 7.81 -11.99 -2.62
CA ASP A 103 8.04 -12.92 -1.53
C ASP A 103 7.08 -12.65 -0.37
N TYR A 104 6.20 -13.61 -0.08
CA TYR A 104 5.24 -13.48 1.02
C TYR A 104 5.90 -13.43 2.40
N LEU A 105 7.18 -13.82 2.51
CA LEU A 105 7.98 -13.66 3.73
C LEU A 105 8.53 -12.23 3.88
N CYS A 106 8.56 -11.45 2.79
CA CYS A 106 9.03 -10.07 2.82
C CYS A 106 7.91 -9.11 3.22
N THR A 107 7.50 -9.18 4.46
CA THR A 107 6.40 -8.38 5.04
C THR A 107 6.75 -7.87 6.43
N ALA A 108 6.12 -6.76 6.85
CA ALA A 108 6.39 -6.09 8.13
C ALA A 108 5.75 -6.78 9.34
N GLY A 109 4.81 -7.69 9.14
CA GLY A 109 3.98 -8.29 10.20
C GLY A 109 4.44 -9.65 10.72
N GLY A 110 5.68 -10.05 10.48
CA GLY A 110 6.13 -11.41 10.73
C GLY A 110 5.74 -12.35 9.58
N ILE A 111 6.00 -13.64 9.75
CA ILE A 111 5.63 -14.65 8.74
C ILE A 111 4.13 -14.88 8.80
N PRO A 112 3.37 -14.55 7.75
CA PRO A 112 1.93 -14.77 7.73
C PRO A 112 1.61 -16.26 7.61
N GLU A 113 0.40 -16.66 7.99
CA GLU A 113 -0.10 -17.98 7.65
C GLU A 113 -0.03 -18.18 6.14
N ASP A 114 0.45 -19.36 5.73
CA ASP A 114 0.49 -19.68 4.31
C ASP A 114 -0.94 -19.92 3.79
N ILE A 115 -1.34 -19.03 2.90
CA ILE A 115 -2.55 -19.21 2.09
C ILE A 115 -2.04 -19.61 0.70
N PRO A 116 -2.15 -20.87 0.27
CA PRO A 116 -1.50 -21.38 -0.93
C PRO A 116 -1.76 -20.55 -2.17
N PHE A 117 -2.99 -20.09 -2.35
CA PHE A 117 -3.34 -19.20 -3.45
C PHE A 117 -2.52 -17.90 -3.43
N ARG A 118 -2.41 -17.24 -2.27
CA ARG A 118 -1.70 -15.96 -2.13
C ARG A 118 -0.20 -16.12 -2.38
N THR A 119 0.42 -17.12 -1.79
CA THR A 119 1.85 -17.39 -1.94
C THR A 119 2.22 -17.64 -3.40
N GLU A 120 1.47 -18.49 -4.06
CA GLU A 120 1.68 -18.80 -5.48
C GLU A 120 1.41 -17.57 -6.36
N PHE A 121 0.37 -16.80 -6.04
CA PHE A 121 0.06 -15.55 -6.74
C PHE A 121 1.22 -14.55 -6.61
N ILE A 122 1.67 -14.24 -5.40
CA ILE A 122 2.74 -13.26 -5.16
C ILE A 122 4.03 -13.67 -5.87
N LYS A 123 4.39 -14.96 -5.83
CA LYS A 123 5.59 -15.49 -6.44
C LYS A 123 5.62 -15.31 -7.96
N ASN A 124 4.48 -15.49 -8.63
CA ASN A 124 4.37 -15.50 -10.08
C ASN A 124 3.83 -14.19 -10.67
N HIS A 125 3.30 -13.27 -9.84
CA HIS A 125 2.76 -12.01 -10.30
C HIS A 125 3.87 -11.00 -10.61
N GLU A 126 3.84 -10.41 -11.81
CA GLU A 126 4.75 -9.33 -12.17
C GLU A 126 4.22 -8.00 -11.58
N TYR A 127 4.91 -7.46 -10.58
CA TYR A 127 4.53 -6.21 -9.93
C TYR A 127 4.65 -5.02 -10.87
N THR A 128 3.53 -4.38 -11.10
CA THR A 128 3.45 -3.13 -11.84
C THR A 128 4.11 -1.98 -11.07
N ILE A 129 4.39 -0.88 -11.77
CA ILE A 129 4.87 0.35 -11.11
C ILE A 129 3.87 0.87 -10.07
N TYR A 130 2.57 0.70 -10.31
CA TYR A 130 1.53 1.11 -9.37
C TYR A 130 1.60 0.31 -8.07
N GLU A 131 1.74 -1.00 -8.14
CA GLU A 131 1.88 -1.85 -6.96
C GLU A 131 3.12 -1.49 -6.15
N LYS A 132 4.25 -1.22 -6.82
CA LYS A 132 5.47 -0.73 -6.17
C LYS A 132 5.26 0.62 -5.48
N ILE A 133 4.52 1.54 -6.10
CA ILE A 133 4.15 2.83 -5.49
C ILE A 133 3.31 2.58 -4.22
N ILE A 134 2.31 1.71 -4.29
CA ILE A 134 1.46 1.44 -3.12
C ILE A 134 2.24 0.74 -2.00
N ASN A 135 3.08 -0.26 -2.31
CA ASN A 135 3.97 -0.88 -1.33
C ASN A 135 4.82 0.17 -0.59
N LEU A 136 5.40 1.12 -1.32
CA LEU A 136 6.21 2.17 -0.72
C LEU A 136 5.37 3.12 0.14
N CYS A 137 4.21 3.57 -0.37
CA CYS A 137 3.33 4.48 0.36
C CYS A 137 2.78 3.86 1.64
N ASP A 138 2.42 2.58 1.65
CA ASP A 138 1.99 1.87 2.86
C ASP A 138 3.09 1.87 3.94
N LEU A 139 4.35 1.76 3.51
CA LEU A 139 5.53 1.83 4.39
C LEU A 139 5.98 3.26 4.74
N MET A 140 5.25 4.26 4.31
CA MET A 140 5.46 5.67 4.65
C MET A 140 4.26 6.30 5.35
N CYS A 141 3.09 5.70 5.31
CA CYS A 141 1.86 6.29 5.81
C CYS A 141 1.37 5.62 7.10
N THR A 142 0.92 6.45 8.02
CA THR A 142 -0.11 6.17 9.00
C THR A 142 -1.37 6.96 8.58
N THR A 143 -1.98 7.73 9.45
CA THR A 143 -2.94 8.79 9.05
C THR A 143 -2.24 10.02 8.48
N LYS A 144 -0.92 10.06 8.51
CA LYS A 144 -0.02 11.08 7.95
C LYS A 144 1.21 10.42 7.34
N VAL A 145 1.90 11.19 6.48
CA VAL A 145 3.15 10.72 5.85
C VAL A 145 4.31 10.84 6.86
N LEU A 146 5.08 9.78 6.97
CA LEU A 146 6.25 9.65 7.83
C LEU A 146 7.47 9.26 6.98
N THR A 147 8.67 9.35 7.57
CA THR A 147 9.82 8.63 7.02
C THR A 147 9.63 7.11 7.19
N ILE A 148 10.29 6.33 6.34
CA ILE A 148 10.30 4.86 6.44
C ILE A 148 10.78 4.42 7.82
N ASP A 149 11.85 5.05 8.35
CA ASP A 149 12.37 4.74 9.68
C ASP A 149 11.30 4.86 10.76
N LYS A 150 10.62 6.01 10.78
CA LYS A 150 9.59 6.28 11.78
C LYS A 150 8.41 5.32 11.64
N ARG A 151 8.03 4.99 10.41
CA ARG A 151 6.96 4.03 10.13
C ARG A 151 7.34 2.61 10.54
N LEU A 152 8.58 2.17 10.27
CA LEU A 152 9.07 0.86 10.69
C LEU A 152 9.15 0.74 12.21
N ILE A 153 9.61 1.81 12.89
CA ILE A 153 9.60 1.87 14.37
C ILE A 153 8.18 1.77 14.91
N ASP A 154 7.22 2.49 14.34
CA ASP A 154 5.80 2.40 14.71
C ASP A 154 5.26 0.96 14.55
N ILE A 155 5.58 0.31 13.43
CA ILE A 155 5.17 -1.08 13.20
C ILE A 155 5.79 -2.02 14.23
N MET A 156 7.09 -1.93 14.46
CA MET A 156 7.79 -2.78 15.43
C MET A 156 7.32 -2.54 16.86
N SER A 157 7.00 -1.31 17.21
CA SER A 157 6.46 -0.97 18.55
C SER A 157 5.08 -1.59 18.79
N ARG A 158 4.28 -1.76 17.76
CA ARG A 158 2.93 -2.34 17.86
C ARG A 158 2.89 -3.85 17.68
N ARG A 159 3.78 -4.41 16.86
CA ARG A 159 3.74 -5.81 16.43
C ARG A 159 4.94 -6.64 16.89
N GLY A 160 6.01 -5.99 17.35
CA GLY A 160 7.29 -6.64 17.66
C GLY A 160 8.20 -6.79 16.45
N ALA A 161 9.36 -7.39 16.68
CA ALA A 161 10.32 -7.77 15.66
C ALA A 161 10.28 -9.30 15.45
N TYR A 162 10.42 -9.73 14.20
CA TYR A 162 10.30 -11.13 13.77
C TYR A 162 11.57 -11.56 13.00
N SER A 163 11.71 -12.82 12.73
CA SER A 163 12.86 -13.37 11.99
C SER A 163 13.06 -12.77 10.60
N ASN A 164 11.98 -12.32 9.96
CA ASN A 164 11.99 -11.67 8.63
C ASN A 164 12.14 -10.14 8.69
N THR A 165 12.12 -9.52 9.87
CA THR A 165 12.14 -8.05 10.01
C THR A 165 13.36 -7.42 9.34
N GLN A 166 14.57 -7.95 9.54
CA GLN A 166 15.78 -7.42 8.91
C GLN A 166 15.72 -7.50 7.38
N TYR A 167 15.21 -8.58 6.85
CA TYR A 167 15.01 -8.77 5.41
C TYR A 167 14.05 -7.73 4.86
N HIS A 168 12.89 -7.59 5.49
CA HIS A 168 11.88 -6.62 5.10
C HIS A 168 12.43 -5.18 5.13
N ILE A 169 13.14 -4.78 6.18
CA ILE A 169 13.77 -3.45 6.27
C ILE A 169 14.70 -3.19 5.07
N LYS A 170 15.59 -4.14 4.76
CA LYS A 170 16.52 -4.00 3.62
C LYS A 170 15.79 -3.82 2.29
N GLU A 171 14.78 -4.62 2.03
CA GLU A 171 14.02 -4.54 0.78
C GLU A 171 13.16 -3.25 0.72
N THR A 172 12.67 -2.76 1.85
CA THR A 172 11.98 -1.46 1.93
C THR A 172 12.89 -0.30 1.50
N TYR A 173 14.14 -0.28 1.97
CA TYR A 173 15.09 0.76 1.54
C TYR A 173 15.49 0.62 0.07
N LYS A 174 15.68 -0.57 -0.44
CA LYS A 174 15.91 -0.78 -1.89
C LYS A 174 14.74 -0.27 -2.73
N LEU A 175 13.51 -0.47 -2.27
CA LEU A 175 12.34 0.07 -2.95
C LEU A 175 12.35 1.60 -2.94
N LYS A 176 12.73 2.24 -1.82
CA LYS A 176 12.89 3.69 -1.77
C LYS A 176 13.99 4.18 -2.73
N GLU A 177 15.15 3.54 -2.70
CA GLU A 177 16.28 3.87 -3.60
C GLU A 177 15.90 3.73 -5.07
N TYR A 178 15.09 2.75 -5.42
CA TYR A 178 14.53 2.60 -6.77
C TYR A 178 13.72 3.84 -7.18
N PHE A 179 12.84 4.34 -6.30
CA PHE A 179 12.06 5.55 -6.60
C PHE A 179 12.91 6.83 -6.56
N ASP A 180 13.87 6.95 -5.64
CA ASP A 180 14.84 8.05 -5.64
C ASP A 180 15.59 8.13 -6.99
N SER A 181 15.99 6.98 -7.54
CA SER A 181 16.66 6.88 -8.83
C SER A 181 15.77 7.31 -9.99
N LEU A 182 14.49 6.91 -10.00
CA LEU A 182 13.54 7.33 -11.03
C LEU A 182 13.24 8.83 -10.98
N LEU A 183 13.16 9.40 -9.78
CA LEU A 183 12.90 10.81 -9.55
C LEU A 183 14.14 11.67 -9.82
N GLY A 184 15.34 11.15 -9.55
CA GLY A 184 16.61 11.88 -9.60
C GLY A 184 16.83 12.80 -8.38
N TYR A 185 16.07 12.60 -7.31
CA TYR A 185 16.19 13.29 -6.02
C TYR A 185 15.56 12.44 -4.92
N ASN A 186 15.74 12.84 -3.65
CA ASN A 186 15.19 12.11 -2.52
C ASN A 186 13.65 12.19 -2.52
N LEU A 187 12.99 11.06 -2.54
CA LEU A 187 11.52 10.92 -2.53
C LEU A 187 10.84 11.78 -1.45
N TYR A 188 11.47 11.93 -0.28
CA TYR A 188 10.91 12.72 0.82
C TYR A 188 10.73 14.21 0.48
N GLU A 189 11.40 14.72 -0.55
CA GLU A 189 11.19 16.10 -1.02
C GLU A 189 9.79 16.34 -1.59
N LEU A 190 9.08 15.26 -1.99
CA LEU A 190 7.68 15.35 -2.40
C LEU A 190 6.71 15.58 -1.22
N PHE A 191 7.18 15.39 0.01
CA PHE A 191 6.37 15.37 1.21
C PHE A 191 6.92 16.33 2.28
N PRO A 192 6.81 17.65 2.06
CA PRO A 192 7.34 18.66 3.01
C PRO A 192 6.75 18.48 4.42
N GLU A 193 5.52 17.95 4.53
CA GLU A 193 4.85 17.63 5.77
C GLU A 193 5.57 16.58 6.65
N ILE A 194 6.51 15.83 6.08
CA ILE A 194 7.35 14.89 6.87
C ILE A 194 8.13 15.65 7.96
N LYS A 195 8.59 16.88 7.68
CA LYS A 195 9.33 17.70 8.66
C LYS A 195 8.51 18.03 9.90
N GLU A 196 7.20 18.14 9.75
CA GLU A 196 6.27 18.41 10.85
C GLU A 196 5.94 17.15 11.66
N ASN A 197 6.25 15.99 11.08
CA ASN A 197 5.95 14.67 11.63
C ASN A 197 7.19 13.94 12.18
N LEU A 198 8.36 14.62 12.23
CA LEU A 198 9.61 14.06 12.77
C LEU A 198 9.60 13.96 14.30
#